data_89698e8e1311710914837e43b028b2ea
#
_entry.id   89698e8e1311710914837e43b028b2ea
#
_cell.length_a   1.000
_cell.length_b   1.000
_cell.length_c   1.000
_cell.angle_alpha   90.00
_cell.angle_beta   90.00
_cell.angle_gamma   90.00
#
_symmetry.space_group_name_H-M   'P 1'
#
loop_
_entity.id
_entity.type
_entity.pdbx_description
1 polymer ?
#
loop_
_entity_poly.entity_id
_entity_poly.type
_entity_poly.pdbx_seq_one_letter_code
_entity_poly.pdbx_strand_id
1 'polypeptide(L)'
;IIMRTVHLLRAKPAIAQLYRRRFRHVLVDEYQDTNHAQYVLVRELVGVGGQGPSGELTVVGDSDQSIYAFRGATIRNIEEFEKDFPNSHTILLEQNYRSTQNILSAANAVISQNDGRRAKNLWTALGDGEKIVGYVADSEYDEARWVSQEIERLGEENGVRPGQVAVFYRTNAQSRALEEAFMRAAVPYKVVGGTRFYERKEIKDALAYLRAVDNPDDTVSLRRIFNVPKRGLGQKAEATLAAHAEQYGISFGQAISDAAGRARPQTPDGQITLTPPVAGLATRTRTQVRRFDDILEGLRTQLREGAGVAELLDSALDTSGYLAELRASDDPQDASRVENLAELHAVAEDFQQENPTGTLAEFLERVSLVADSDQIPDDDGGQGQVTLMTVHTAKGLEFPVVFVTGFEDGTFPHSRSLADEAELAEERRLAYVALTRARERLYLTRAAVRSAWGASNVMVASRFLDDIPPELMRWEREASSMDSLRAGYGGFSGGYGGGYREGGYGDGGYGGGY
;
A
#
# COMPACT_ATOMS: atom_id res chain seq x y z
N ILE A 1 -12.08 -9.74 25.49
CA ILE A 1 -13.52 -9.78 25.86
C ILE A 1 -14.15 -11.08 25.35
N ILE A 2 -14.14 -11.38 24.03
CA ILE A 2 -14.82 -12.54 23.40
C ILE A 2 -14.48 -13.87 24.11
N MET A 3 -13.20 -14.21 24.28
CA MET A 3 -12.75 -15.42 24.96
C MET A 3 -13.31 -15.56 26.40
N ARG A 4 -13.33 -14.45 27.16
CA ARG A 4 -13.88 -14.45 28.52
C ARG A 4 -15.39 -14.66 28.53
N THR A 5 -16.11 -14.09 27.58
CA THR A 5 -17.55 -14.32 27.39
C THR A 5 -17.84 -15.78 27.07
N VAL A 6 -17.09 -16.38 26.14
CA VAL A 6 -17.21 -17.82 25.83
C VAL A 6 -16.96 -18.69 27.06
N HIS A 7 -15.89 -18.41 27.82
CA HIS A 7 -15.60 -19.13 29.05
C HIS A 7 -16.73 -19.00 30.09
N LEU A 8 -17.32 -17.80 30.23
CA LEU A 8 -18.44 -17.57 31.15
C LEU A 8 -19.67 -18.39 30.73
N LEU A 9 -20.04 -18.36 29.45
CA LEU A 9 -21.19 -19.10 28.93
C LEU A 9 -21.03 -20.60 29.11
N ARG A 10 -19.83 -21.14 28.90
CA ARG A 10 -19.51 -22.58 29.13
C ARG A 10 -19.49 -22.94 30.62
N ALA A 11 -18.92 -22.08 31.47
CA ALA A 11 -18.77 -22.35 32.90
C ALA A 11 -20.08 -22.16 33.68
N LYS A 12 -21.05 -21.41 33.15
CA LYS A 12 -22.30 -21.05 33.81
C LYS A 12 -23.51 -21.33 32.89
N PRO A 13 -23.98 -22.59 32.81
CA PRO A 13 -25.10 -22.97 31.92
C PRO A 13 -26.39 -22.14 32.13
N ALA A 14 -26.68 -21.74 33.39
CA ALA A 14 -27.83 -20.90 33.68
C ALA A 14 -27.75 -19.51 33.00
N ILE A 15 -26.56 -18.94 32.93
CA ILE A 15 -26.33 -17.69 32.22
C ILE A 15 -26.49 -17.89 30.71
N ALA A 16 -25.91 -18.97 30.17
CA ALA A 16 -26.06 -19.28 28.76
C ALA A 16 -27.54 -19.46 28.37
N GLN A 17 -28.33 -20.19 29.20
CA GLN A 17 -29.76 -20.36 28.97
C GLN A 17 -30.55 -19.05 29.05
N LEU A 18 -30.16 -18.12 29.95
CA LEU A 18 -30.77 -16.80 30.06
C LEU A 18 -30.62 -16.03 28.75
N TYR A 19 -29.39 -15.99 28.21
CA TYR A 19 -29.11 -15.28 26.95
C TYR A 19 -29.73 -15.97 25.74
N ARG A 20 -29.77 -17.31 25.67
CA ARG A 20 -30.46 -18.05 24.60
C ARG A 20 -31.98 -17.80 24.59
N ARG A 21 -32.60 -17.64 25.75
CA ARG A 21 -34.02 -17.24 25.84
C ARG A 21 -34.23 -15.78 25.45
N ARG A 22 -33.26 -14.91 25.72
CA ARG A 22 -33.32 -13.48 25.38
C ARG A 22 -33.08 -13.24 23.90
N PHE A 23 -32.07 -13.90 23.32
CA PHE A 23 -31.70 -13.83 21.90
C PHE A 23 -32.21 -15.06 21.17
N ARG A 24 -33.48 -15.04 20.83
CA ARG A 24 -34.12 -16.17 20.13
C ARG A 24 -33.71 -16.25 18.65
N HIS A 25 -33.39 -15.12 18.05
CA HIS A 25 -32.90 -14.99 16.67
C HIS A 25 -31.54 -14.28 16.73
N VAL A 26 -30.53 -14.90 16.19
CA VAL A 26 -29.17 -14.35 16.05
C VAL A 26 -28.90 -14.22 14.55
N LEU A 27 -28.62 -12.99 14.12
CA LEU A 27 -28.25 -12.69 12.74
C LEU A 27 -26.80 -12.26 12.70
N VAL A 28 -26.02 -12.85 11.82
CA VAL A 28 -24.60 -12.51 11.62
C VAL A 28 -24.40 -12.15 10.16
N ASP A 29 -23.96 -10.91 9.94
CA ASP A 29 -23.58 -10.43 8.63
C ASP A 29 -22.07 -10.59 8.40
N GLU A 30 -21.62 -10.56 7.14
CA GLU A 30 -20.23 -10.74 6.73
C GLU A 30 -19.58 -11.98 7.39
N TYR A 31 -20.30 -13.09 7.41
CA TYR A 31 -19.90 -14.28 8.20
C TYR A 31 -18.54 -14.86 7.78
N GLN A 32 -18.12 -14.68 6.52
CA GLN A 32 -16.82 -15.10 5.99
C GLN A 32 -15.64 -14.38 6.66
N ASP A 33 -15.87 -13.22 7.31
CA ASP A 33 -14.83 -12.45 7.98
C ASP A 33 -14.71 -12.78 9.48
N THR A 34 -15.48 -13.74 9.96
CA THR A 34 -15.44 -14.15 11.35
C THR A 34 -14.20 -14.98 11.66
N ASN A 35 -13.57 -14.69 12.80
CA ASN A 35 -12.52 -15.55 13.33
C ASN A 35 -13.10 -16.66 14.22
N HIS A 36 -12.25 -17.65 14.56
CA HIS A 36 -12.68 -18.80 15.36
C HIS A 36 -13.30 -18.41 16.72
N ALA A 37 -12.80 -17.39 17.39
CA ALA A 37 -13.37 -16.96 18.69
C ALA A 37 -14.78 -16.38 18.54
N GLN A 38 -15.03 -15.63 17.47
CA GLN A 38 -16.37 -15.11 17.13
C GLN A 38 -17.33 -16.23 16.76
N TYR A 39 -16.88 -17.18 15.94
CA TYR A 39 -17.62 -18.38 15.60
C TYR A 39 -18.05 -19.16 16.85
N VAL A 40 -17.13 -19.42 17.78
CA VAL A 40 -17.44 -20.12 19.04
C VAL A 40 -18.44 -19.32 19.89
N LEU A 41 -18.30 -18.00 19.97
CA LEU A 41 -19.26 -17.13 20.68
C LEU A 41 -20.68 -17.27 20.11
N VAL A 42 -20.82 -17.24 18.79
CA VAL A 42 -22.11 -17.40 18.10
C VAL A 42 -22.72 -18.76 18.44
N ARG A 43 -21.93 -19.84 18.36
CA ARG A 43 -22.39 -21.20 18.72
C ARG A 43 -22.88 -21.30 20.16
N GLU A 44 -22.16 -20.71 21.10
CA GLU A 44 -22.57 -20.71 22.53
C GLU A 44 -23.84 -19.90 22.76
N LEU A 45 -24.03 -18.79 22.05
CA LEU A 45 -25.24 -17.97 22.14
C LEU A 45 -26.47 -18.68 21.56
N VAL A 46 -26.29 -19.38 20.44
CA VAL A 46 -27.38 -20.12 19.76
C VAL A 46 -27.70 -21.42 20.48
N GLY A 47 -26.69 -22.10 21.06
CA GLY A 47 -26.87 -23.29 21.83
C GLY A 47 -26.91 -24.59 21.01
N VAL A 48 -26.17 -24.65 19.92
CA VAL A 48 -26.06 -25.85 19.06
C VAL A 48 -25.46 -27.02 19.81
N GLY A 49 -26.13 -28.20 19.77
CA GLY A 49 -25.66 -29.45 20.40
C GLY A 49 -25.80 -29.49 21.91
N GLY A 50 -26.43 -28.52 22.57
CA GLY A 50 -26.64 -28.47 24.01
C GLY A 50 -28.03 -28.98 24.45
N GLN A 51 -28.16 -29.40 25.73
CA GLN A 51 -29.45 -29.62 26.34
C GLN A 51 -30.11 -28.26 26.69
N GLY A 52 -31.24 -27.97 26.10
CA GLY A 52 -32.03 -26.76 26.41
C GLY A 52 -32.52 -26.01 25.16
N PRO A 53 -33.20 -24.89 25.34
CA PRO A 53 -33.72 -24.12 24.21
C PRO A 53 -32.57 -23.65 23.31
N SER A 54 -32.65 -23.92 22.02
CA SER A 54 -31.79 -23.37 20.99
C SER A 54 -32.42 -22.10 20.38
N GLY A 55 -31.59 -21.10 20.07
CA GLY A 55 -31.99 -19.97 19.24
C GLY A 55 -31.93 -20.33 17.76
N GLU A 56 -32.52 -19.50 16.92
CA GLU A 56 -32.39 -19.57 15.46
C GLU A 56 -31.18 -18.74 15.02
N LEU A 57 -30.35 -19.31 14.14
CA LEU A 57 -29.18 -18.63 13.57
C LEU A 57 -29.40 -18.38 12.08
N THR A 58 -29.27 -17.15 11.69
CA THR A 58 -29.19 -16.74 10.28
C THR A 58 -27.83 -16.10 10.05
N VAL A 59 -27.10 -16.58 9.06
CA VAL A 59 -25.82 -15.98 8.65
C VAL A 59 -25.92 -15.52 7.20
N VAL A 60 -25.35 -14.37 6.92
CA VAL A 60 -25.21 -13.83 5.56
C VAL A 60 -23.74 -13.63 5.31
N GLY A 61 -23.27 -14.03 4.13
CA GLY A 61 -21.87 -13.85 3.78
C GLY A 61 -21.58 -14.29 2.35
N ASP A 62 -20.43 -13.88 1.89
CA ASP A 62 -19.90 -14.19 0.59
C ASP A 62 -18.46 -14.71 0.69
N SER A 63 -18.26 -16.00 0.46
CA SER A 63 -16.93 -16.61 0.49
C SER A 63 -15.94 -15.96 -0.48
N ASP A 64 -16.44 -15.43 -1.61
CA ASP A 64 -15.63 -14.74 -2.60
C ASP A 64 -15.18 -13.33 -2.13
N GLN A 65 -15.71 -12.82 -1.01
CA GLN A 65 -15.30 -11.57 -0.36
C GLN A 65 -14.53 -11.77 0.95
N SER A 66 -14.03 -12.98 1.23
CA SER A 66 -13.17 -13.27 2.38
C SER A 66 -11.74 -12.75 2.11
N ILE A 67 -11.41 -11.57 2.66
CA ILE A 67 -10.16 -10.84 2.42
C ILE A 67 -9.45 -10.38 3.71
N TYR A 68 -9.81 -10.98 4.85
CA TYR A 68 -9.26 -10.61 6.17
C TYR A 68 -8.56 -11.76 6.89
N ALA A 69 -7.97 -12.73 6.16
CA ALA A 69 -7.22 -13.84 6.77
C ALA A 69 -6.03 -13.31 7.59
N PHE A 70 -5.37 -12.23 7.16
CA PHE A 70 -4.30 -11.56 7.90
C PHE A 70 -4.75 -10.98 9.27
N ARG A 71 -6.08 -10.83 9.50
CA ARG A 71 -6.68 -10.47 10.79
C ARG A 71 -7.24 -11.66 11.55
N GLY A 72 -6.97 -12.87 11.08
CA GLY A 72 -7.41 -14.10 11.69
C GLY A 72 -8.83 -14.54 11.32
N ALA A 73 -9.44 -13.91 10.29
CA ALA A 73 -10.66 -14.43 9.68
C ALA A 73 -10.39 -15.81 9.06
N THR A 74 -11.39 -16.66 9.04
CA THR A 74 -11.26 -17.96 8.38
C THR A 74 -12.48 -18.23 7.49
N ILE A 75 -12.23 -18.34 6.21
CA ILE A 75 -13.23 -18.69 5.19
C ILE A 75 -13.92 -20.04 5.52
N ARG A 76 -13.20 -20.91 6.22
CA ARG A 76 -13.71 -22.22 6.66
C ARG A 76 -15.03 -22.13 7.43
N ASN A 77 -15.24 -21.05 8.19
CA ASN A 77 -16.46 -20.86 8.96
C ASN A 77 -17.72 -20.81 8.08
N ILE A 78 -17.63 -20.23 6.88
CA ILE A 78 -18.76 -20.17 5.93
C ILE A 78 -18.81 -21.43 5.04
N GLU A 79 -17.66 -21.96 4.62
CA GLU A 79 -17.59 -23.15 3.77
C GLU A 79 -18.07 -24.41 4.48
N GLU A 80 -17.76 -24.56 5.77
CA GLU A 80 -18.14 -25.72 6.58
C GLU A 80 -19.43 -25.48 7.38
N PHE A 81 -20.13 -24.36 7.16
CA PHE A 81 -21.34 -24.01 7.92
C PHE A 81 -22.39 -25.13 7.93
N GLU A 82 -22.65 -25.75 6.79
CA GLU A 82 -23.64 -26.85 6.68
C GLU A 82 -23.21 -28.11 7.43
N LYS A 83 -21.90 -28.35 7.61
CA LYS A 83 -21.39 -29.44 8.44
C LYS A 83 -21.62 -29.16 9.92
N ASP A 84 -21.42 -27.92 10.33
CA ASP A 84 -21.62 -27.48 11.71
C ASP A 84 -23.11 -27.33 12.09
N PHE A 85 -23.95 -27.00 11.08
CA PHE A 85 -25.40 -26.82 11.22
C PHE A 85 -26.14 -27.67 10.18
N PRO A 86 -26.26 -29.01 10.38
CA PRO A 86 -26.79 -29.93 9.37
C PRO A 86 -28.25 -29.68 8.96
N ASN A 87 -29.01 -28.97 9.78
CA ASN A 87 -30.40 -28.61 9.50
C ASN A 87 -30.53 -27.19 8.85
N SER A 88 -29.43 -26.60 8.44
CA SER A 88 -29.44 -25.28 7.80
C SER A 88 -30.06 -25.35 6.41
N HIS A 89 -30.72 -24.26 6.02
CA HIS A 89 -31.22 -24.05 4.66
C HIS A 89 -30.44 -22.91 4.01
N THR A 90 -29.80 -23.20 2.89
CA THR A 90 -28.97 -22.23 2.17
C THR A 90 -29.74 -21.66 1.00
N ILE A 91 -29.75 -20.33 0.90
CA ILE A 91 -30.32 -19.55 -0.20
C ILE A 91 -29.21 -18.79 -0.88
N LEU A 92 -29.07 -18.91 -2.20
CA LEU A 92 -28.11 -18.14 -3.00
C LEU A 92 -28.76 -16.83 -3.47
N LEU A 93 -28.08 -15.71 -3.20
CA LEU A 93 -28.48 -14.39 -3.64
C LEU A 93 -27.60 -13.99 -4.84
N GLU A 94 -28.04 -14.33 -6.05
CA GLU A 94 -27.24 -14.15 -7.28
C GLU A 94 -27.59 -12.87 -8.04
N GLN A 95 -28.76 -12.29 -7.78
CA GLN A 95 -29.13 -11.02 -8.41
C GLN A 95 -28.39 -9.86 -7.74
N ASN A 96 -27.59 -9.15 -8.52
CA ASN A 96 -26.87 -7.95 -8.11
C ASN A 96 -27.66 -6.69 -8.52
N TYR A 97 -27.69 -5.69 -7.64
CA TYR A 97 -28.41 -4.43 -7.84
C TYR A 97 -27.46 -3.22 -7.89
N ARG A 98 -26.13 -3.48 -7.84
CA ARG A 98 -25.12 -2.44 -7.79
C ARG A 98 -24.50 -2.17 -9.15
N SER A 99 -23.96 -3.20 -9.78
CA SER A 99 -23.07 -3.11 -10.94
C SER A 99 -23.77 -3.51 -12.23
N THR A 100 -23.30 -2.99 -13.36
CA THR A 100 -23.68 -3.42 -14.70
C THR A 100 -23.14 -4.81 -15.04
N GLN A 101 -23.70 -5.48 -16.07
CA GLN A 101 -23.39 -6.87 -16.37
C GLN A 101 -21.94 -7.07 -16.81
N ASN A 102 -21.34 -6.14 -17.58
CA ASN A 102 -19.94 -6.26 -18.00
C ASN A 102 -18.98 -6.34 -16.80
N ILE A 103 -19.22 -5.51 -15.78
CA ILE A 103 -18.44 -5.54 -14.54
C ILE A 103 -18.61 -6.87 -13.81
N LEU A 104 -19.85 -7.36 -13.68
CA LEU A 104 -20.13 -8.64 -13.02
C LEU A 104 -19.56 -9.82 -13.79
N SER A 105 -19.61 -9.79 -15.11
CA SER A 105 -19.04 -10.85 -15.97
C SER A 105 -17.52 -10.94 -15.80
N ALA A 106 -16.81 -9.81 -15.76
CA ALA A 106 -15.38 -9.77 -15.48
C ALA A 106 -15.07 -10.27 -14.06
N ALA A 107 -15.82 -9.82 -13.06
CA ALA A 107 -15.64 -10.27 -11.68
C ALA A 107 -15.90 -11.78 -11.52
N ASN A 108 -16.95 -12.31 -12.14
CA ASN A 108 -17.25 -13.74 -12.18
C ASN A 108 -16.12 -14.52 -12.85
N ALA A 109 -15.58 -14.03 -13.97
CA ALA A 109 -14.49 -14.67 -14.70
C ALA A 109 -13.22 -14.76 -13.83
N VAL A 110 -12.80 -13.64 -13.22
CA VAL A 110 -11.64 -13.60 -12.32
C VAL A 110 -11.81 -14.57 -11.16
N ILE A 111 -12.93 -14.51 -10.43
CA ILE A 111 -13.10 -15.31 -9.21
C ILE A 111 -13.33 -16.79 -9.52
N SER A 112 -13.78 -17.15 -10.72
CA SER A 112 -14.00 -18.54 -11.12
C SER A 112 -12.72 -19.38 -11.16
N GLN A 113 -11.56 -18.75 -11.21
CA GLN A 113 -10.24 -19.42 -11.18
C GLN A 113 -9.83 -19.91 -9.79
N ASN A 114 -10.57 -19.55 -8.73
CA ASN A 114 -10.32 -20.10 -7.40
C ASN A 114 -10.97 -21.47 -7.25
N ASP A 115 -10.18 -22.45 -6.79
CA ASP A 115 -10.66 -23.79 -6.52
C ASP A 115 -11.51 -23.86 -5.25
N GLY A 116 -12.38 -24.90 -5.17
CA GLY A 116 -13.14 -25.23 -3.97
C GLY A 116 -14.27 -24.25 -3.62
N ARG A 117 -14.50 -23.20 -4.40
CA ARG A 117 -15.57 -22.22 -4.15
C ARG A 117 -16.97 -22.80 -4.40
N ARG A 118 -17.96 -22.32 -3.66
CA ARG A 118 -19.38 -22.57 -4.01
C ARG A 118 -19.71 -21.78 -5.28
N ALA A 119 -20.06 -22.47 -6.33
CA ALA A 119 -20.41 -21.85 -7.60
C ALA A 119 -21.62 -20.92 -7.42
N LYS A 120 -21.45 -19.66 -7.75
CA LYS A 120 -22.51 -18.65 -7.93
C LYS A 120 -22.19 -17.83 -9.15
N ASN A 121 -23.21 -17.31 -9.80
CA ASN A 121 -23.05 -16.48 -10.99
C ASN A 121 -23.87 -15.20 -10.82
N LEU A 122 -23.18 -14.11 -10.52
CA LEU A 122 -23.84 -12.83 -10.35
C LEU A 122 -24.39 -12.33 -11.67
N TRP A 123 -25.63 -11.90 -11.66
CA TRP A 123 -26.33 -11.27 -12.79
C TRP A 123 -27.09 -10.03 -12.34
N THR A 124 -27.39 -9.15 -13.27
CA THR A 124 -28.12 -7.91 -12.98
C THR A 124 -29.20 -7.60 -14.04
N ALA A 125 -30.19 -6.85 -13.63
CA ALA A 125 -31.20 -6.29 -14.53
C ALA A 125 -30.82 -4.86 -15.02
N LEU A 126 -29.65 -4.33 -14.64
CA LEU A 126 -29.21 -2.98 -15.03
C LEU A 126 -28.66 -2.89 -16.46
N GLY A 127 -28.61 -4.01 -17.19
CA GLY A 127 -28.06 -4.09 -18.54
C GLY A 127 -26.54 -4.26 -18.57
N ASP A 128 -25.98 -4.32 -19.79
CA ASP A 128 -24.57 -4.61 -20.00
C ASP A 128 -23.65 -3.52 -19.46
N GLY A 129 -24.05 -2.25 -19.62
CA GLY A 129 -23.24 -1.10 -19.22
C GLY A 129 -22.03 -0.88 -20.14
N GLU A 130 -21.13 0.02 -19.71
CA GLU A 130 -19.90 0.31 -20.43
C GLU A 130 -18.91 -0.85 -20.34
N LYS A 131 -18.04 -0.99 -21.36
CA LYS A 131 -16.90 -1.90 -21.29
C LYS A 131 -15.89 -1.41 -20.27
N ILE A 132 -15.16 -2.33 -19.67
CA ILE A 132 -14.05 -2.03 -18.76
C ILE A 132 -12.94 -1.38 -19.57
N VAL A 133 -12.43 -0.25 -19.08
CA VAL A 133 -11.36 0.48 -19.76
C VAL A 133 -10.00 0.01 -19.24
N GLY A 134 -9.12 -0.42 -20.15
CA GLY A 134 -7.76 -0.78 -19.86
C GLY A 134 -6.77 0.30 -20.29
N TYR A 135 -5.74 0.57 -19.48
CA TYR A 135 -4.66 1.50 -19.82
C TYR A 135 -3.30 0.99 -19.34
N VAL A 136 -2.30 0.98 -20.24
CA VAL A 136 -0.91 0.64 -19.93
C VAL A 136 -0.07 1.90 -19.93
N ALA A 137 0.37 2.34 -18.77
CA ALA A 137 1.29 3.46 -18.59
C ALA A 137 2.76 3.03 -18.77
N ASP A 138 3.64 3.97 -19.09
CA ASP A 138 5.08 3.70 -19.14
C ASP A 138 5.67 3.61 -17.72
N SER A 139 5.18 4.43 -16.78
CA SER A 139 5.60 4.49 -15.37
C SER A 139 4.41 4.71 -14.44
N GLU A 140 4.64 4.59 -13.12
CA GLU A 140 3.66 4.94 -12.09
C GLU A 140 3.20 6.41 -12.15
N TYR A 141 4.08 7.32 -12.57
CA TYR A 141 3.74 8.73 -12.75
C TYR A 141 2.86 8.98 -13.97
N ASP A 142 3.11 8.24 -15.06
CA ASP A 142 2.26 8.27 -16.24
C ASP A 142 0.89 7.69 -15.95
N GLU A 143 0.83 6.59 -15.17
CA GLU A 143 -0.41 6.00 -14.70
C GLU A 143 -1.24 7.03 -13.91
N ALA A 144 -0.63 7.65 -12.90
CA ALA A 144 -1.30 8.63 -12.05
C ALA A 144 -1.75 9.89 -12.82
N ARG A 145 -0.93 10.37 -13.76
CA ARG A 145 -1.27 11.49 -14.62
C ARG A 145 -2.45 11.16 -15.54
N TRP A 146 -2.44 9.98 -16.16
CA TRP A 146 -3.55 9.55 -17.01
C TRP A 146 -4.85 9.41 -16.21
N VAL A 147 -4.80 8.83 -15.02
CA VAL A 147 -5.96 8.74 -14.13
C VAL A 147 -6.54 10.13 -13.82
N SER A 148 -5.68 11.10 -13.51
CA SER A 148 -6.09 12.49 -13.25
C SER A 148 -6.78 13.12 -14.47
N GLN A 149 -6.18 12.99 -15.64
CA GLN A 149 -6.73 13.51 -16.91
C GLN A 149 -8.05 12.85 -17.29
N GLU A 150 -8.17 11.54 -17.07
CA GLU A 150 -9.40 10.80 -17.35
C GLU A 150 -10.54 11.22 -16.41
N ILE A 151 -10.24 11.51 -15.15
CA ILE A 151 -11.22 12.05 -14.19
C ILE A 151 -11.71 13.44 -14.65
N GLU A 152 -10.82 14.31 -15.09
CA GLU A 152 -11.19 15.62 -15.66
C GLU A 152 -12.06 15.47 -16.91
N ARG A 153 -11.67 14.58 -17.84
CA ARG A 153 -12.44 14.28 -19.05
C ARG A 153 -13.85 13.76 -18.73
N LEU A 154 -13.96 12.87 -17.74
CA LEU A 154 -15.26 12.38 -17.27
C LEU A 154 -16.13 13.49 -16.69
N GLY A 155 -15.52 14.46 -16.02
CA GLY A 155 -16.19 15.65 -15.53
C GLY A 155 -16.75 16.51 -16.67
N GLU A 156 -15.93 16.79 -17.66
CA GLU A 156 -16.27 17.66 -18.79
C GLU A 156 -17.30 17.01 -19.74
N GLU A 157 -17.07 15.74 -20.13
CA GLU A 157 -17.87 15.07 -21.15
C GLU A 157 -19.11 14.37 -20.58
N ASN A 158 -19.04 13.85 -19.36
CA ASN A 158 -20.09 13.01 -18.78
C ASN A 158 -20.73 13.61 -17.53
N GLY A 159 -20.26 14.76 -17.04
CA GLY A 159 -20.77 15.41 -15.83
C GLY A 159 -20.49 14.62 -14.55
N VAL A 160 -19.48 13.74 -14.54
CA VAL A 160 -19.07 12.97 -13.35
C VAL A 160 -18.41 13.91 -12.36
N ARG A 161 -18.94 13.96 -11.13
CA ARG A 161 -18.37 14.79 -10.07
C ARG A 161 -17.23 14.04 -9.36
N PRO A 162 -16.19 14.73 -8.85
CA PRO A 162 -15.09 14.10 -8.10
C PRO A 162 -15.55 13.18 -6.98
N GLY A 163 -16.61 13.54 -6.24
CA GLY A 163 -17.17 12.70 -5.18
C GLY A 163 -17.81 11.37 -5.63
N GLN A 164 -18.00 11.17 -6.94
CA GLN A 164 -18.51 9.93 -7.54
C GLN A 164 -17.38 8.97 -7.96
N VAL A 165 -16.14 9.41 -7.85
CA VAL A 165 -14.95 8.66 -8.30
C VAL A 165 -14.17 8.12 -7.12
N ALA A 166 -13.77 6.85 -7.22
CA ALA A 166 -12.80 6.25 -6.32
C ALA A 166 -11.62 5.67 -7.10
N VAL A 167 -10.43 5.79 -6.53
CA VAL A 167 -9.22 5.19 -7.05
C VAL A 167 -8.67 4.22 -6.00
N PHE A 168 -8.61 2.96 -6.39
CA PHE A 168 -8.15 1.88 -5.53
C PHE A 168 -6.75 1.46 -5.85
N TYR A 169 -5.98 1.18 -4.83
CA TYR A 169 -4.64 0.64 -4.92
C TYR A 169 -4.44 -0.51 -3.93
N ARG A 170 -3.46 -1.37 -4.22
CA ARG A 170 -3.19 -2.56 -3.38
C ARG A 170 -2.44 -2.22 -2.11
N THR A 171 -1.44 -1.36 -2.19
CA THR A 171 -0.63 -0.92 -1.05
C THR A 171 -0.66 0.59 -0.90
N ASN A 172 -0.48 1.04 0.34
CA ASN A 172 -0.48 2.49 0.63
C ASN A 172 0.64 3.24 -0.10
N ALA A 173 1.76 2.60 -0.39
CA ALA A 173 2.88 3.19 -1.11
C ALA A 173 2.45 3.79 -2.45
N GLN A 174 1.58 3.09 -3.19
CA GLN A 174 1.08 3.53 -4.50
C GLN A 174 0.32 4.87 -4.47
N SER A 175 -0.21 5.31 -3.31
CA SER A 175 -0.99 6.55 -3.26
C SER A 175 -0.18 7.80 -3.56
N ARG A 176 1.15 7.78 -3.34
CA ARG A 176 2.02 8.96 -3.51
C ARG A 176 1.93 9.56 -4.92
N ALA A 177 2.17 8.74 -5.93
CA ALA A 177 2.12 9.22 -7.33
C ALA A 177 0.74 9.79 -7.69
N LEU A 178 -0.34 9.16 -7.20
CA LEU A 178 -1.72 9.64 -7.38
C LEU A 178 -1.95 10.96 -6.66
N GLU A 179 -1.54 11.07 -5.39
CA GLU A 179 -1.67 12.28 -4.59
C GLU A 179 -0.95 13.46 -5.26
N GLU A 180 0.30 13.25 -5.71
CA GLU A 180 1.07 14.28 -6.43
C GLU A 180 0.45 14.68 -7.78
N ALA A 181 -0.08 13.71 -8.55
CA ALA A 181 -0.74 13.99 -9.82
C ALA A 181 -2.01 14.83 -9.60
N PHE A 182 -2.82 14.47 -8.61
CA PHE A 182 -4.06 15.19 -8.29
C PHE A 182 -3.79 16.60 -7.77
N MET A 183 -2.75 16.80 -6.96
CA MET A 183 -2.33 18.14 -6.55
C MET A 183 -1.90 19.02 -7.73
N ARG A 184 -1.09 18.46 -8.64
CA ARG A 184 -0.64 19.21 -9.84
C ARG A 184 -1.78 19.61 -10.77
N ALA A 185 -2.81 18.74 -10.86
CA ALA A 185 -4.00 18.97 -11.67
C ALA A 185 -5.11 19.71 -10.92
N ALA A 186 -4.89 20.09 -9.65
CA ALA A 186 -5.91 20.69 -8.78
C ALA A 186 -7.20 19.84 -8.66
N VAL A 187 -7.10 18.52 -8.77
CA VAL A 187 -8.21 17.59 -8.55
C VAL A 187 -8.42 17.39 -7.04
N PRO A 188 -9.58 17.75 -6.48
CA PRO A 188 -9.82 17.59 -5.05
C PRO A 188 -9.91 16.10 -4.68
N TYR A 189 -9.16 15.67 -3.66
CA TYR A 189 -9.14 14.28 -3.21
C TYR A 189 -9.06 14.12 -1.70
N LYS A 190 -9.42 12.94 -1.22
CA LYS A 190 -9.25 12.50 0.18
C LYS A 190 -8.73 11.07 0.23
N VAL A 191 -7.89 10.78 1.23
CA VAL A 191 -7.41 9.42 1.52
C VAL A 191 -8.25 8.83 2.64
N VAL A 192 -8.84 7.66 2.39
CA VAL A 192 -9.71 6.95 3.35
C VAL A 192 -9.03 5.70 3.87
N GLY A 193 -9.07 5.50 5.19
CA GLY A 193 -8.43 4.35 5.86
C GLY A 193 -6.92 4.47 6.06
N GLY A 194 -6.34 5.61 5.75
CA GLY A 194 -4.93 5.94 5.92
C GLY A 194 -4.71 7.43 6.15
N THR A 195 -3.45 7.82 6.23
CA THR A 195 -2.99 9.22 6.23
C THR A 195 -2.34 9.52 4.87
N ARG A 196 -2.38 10.78 4.45
CA ARG A 196 -1.65 11.26 3.26
C ARG A 196 -0.17 10.89 3.35
N PHE A 197 0.49 10.69 2.22
CA PHE A 197 1.83 10.13 2.18
C PHE A 197 2.83 10.82 3.11
N TYR A 198 2.96 12.15 3.01
CA TYR A 198 3.90 12.92 3.82
C TYR A 198 3.49 13.07 5.30
N GLU A 199 2.27 12.72 5.65
CA GLU A 199 1.79 12.69 7.03
C GLU A 199 2.08 11.38 7.76
N ARG A 200 2.46 10.32 7.05
CA ARG A 200 2.74 9.01 7.62
C ARG A 200 3.90 9.09 8.61
N LYS A 201 3.78 8.29 9.68
CA LYS A 201 4.75 8.33 10.79
C LYS A 201 6.18 8.07 10.31
N GLU A 202 6.38 7.00 9.53
CA GLU A 202 7.69 6.58 9.02
C GLU A 202 8.31 7.61 8.08
N ILE A 203 7.50 8.28 7.28
CA ILE A 203 7.93 9.36 6.39
C ILE A 203 8.37 10.58 7.20
N LYS A 204 7.54 11.00 8.17
CA LYS A 204 7.90 12.09 9.08
C LYS A 204 9.15 11.77 9.91
N ASP A 205 9.35 10.51 10.30
CA ASP A 205 10.54 10.08 11.03
C ASP A 205 11.80 10.16 10.15
N ALA A 206 11.73 9.66 8.92
CA ALA A 206 12.84 9.73 7.95
C ALA A 206 13.20 11.18 7.58
N LEU A 207 12.20 11.99 7.26
CA LEU A 207 12.40 13.42 6.98
C LEU A 207 12.97 14.18 8.18
N ALA A 208 12.61 13.79 9.42
CA ALA A 208 13.17 14.40 10.61
C ALA A 208 14.67 14.10 10.79
N TYR A 209 15.15 12.92 10.35
CA TYR A 209 16.59 12.66 10.26
C TYR A 209 17.27 13.64 9.30
N LEU A 210 16.74 13.77 8.10
CA LEU A 210 17.30 14.68 7.09
C LEU A 210 17.27 16.14 7.54
N ARG A 211 16.16 16.60 8.14
CA ARG A 211 16.05 17.95 8.71
C ARG A 211 17.05 18.20 9.84
N ALA A 212 17.26 17.21 10.72
CA ALA A 212 18.25 17.32 11.80
C ALA A 212 19.72 17.28 11.28
N VAL A 213 19.95 16.73 10.10
CA VAL A 213 21.25 16.78 9.41
C VAL A 213 21.45 18.16 8.77
N ASP A 214 20.46 18.69 8.07
CA ASP A 214 20.48 20.01 7.42
C ASP A 214 20.59 21.14 8.46
N ASN A 215 19.73 21.10 9.49
CA ASN A 215 19.73 22.05 10.59
C ASN A 215 19.97 21.36 11.94
N PRO A 216 21.21 21.44 12.48
CA PRO A 216 21.56 20.86 13.78
C PRO A 216 20.76 21.40 14.98
N ASP A 217 20.14 22.56 14.83
CA ASP A 217 19.39 23.23 15.88
C ASP A 217 17.86 23.00 15.78
N ASP A 218 17.39 22.19 14.81
CA ASP A 218 15.99 21.82 14.68
C ASP A 218 15.52 20.91 15.83
N THR A 219 15.09 21.59 16.90
CA THR A 219 14.61 20.92 18.11
C THR A 219 13.42 19.99 17.87
N VAL A 220 12.53 20.32 16.94
CA VAL A 220 11.32 19.51 16.66
C VAL A 220 11.72 18.18 16.04
N SER A 221 12.54 18.22 14.99
CA SER A 221 13.03 17.03 14.32
C SER A 221 13.93 16.18 15.23
N LEU A 222 14.83 16.80 15.97
CA LEU A 222 15.71 16.10 16.92
C LEU A 222 14.91 15.36 18.00
N ARG A 223 13.90 15.99 18.63
CA ARG A 223 13.06 15.33 19.62
C ARG A 223 12.27 14.19 19.02
N ARG A 224 11.78 14.34 17.80
CA ARG A 224 11.05 13.31 17.11
C ARG A 224 11.87 12.03 16.93
N ILE A 225 13.13 12.14 16.52
CA ILE A 225 14.00 10.99 16.22
C ILE A 225 14.86 10.55 17.41
N PHE A 226 14.84 11.25 18.52
CA PHE A 226 15.73 11.01 19.67
C PHE A 226 15.69 9.57 20.18
N ASN A 227 14.51 8.94 20.16
CA ASN A 227 14.32 7.54 20.54
C ASN A 227 13.60 6.72 19.44
N VAL A 228 13.79 7.08 18.19
CA VAL A 228 13.26 6.37 16.99
C VAL A 228 14.44 6.03 16.07
N PRO A 229 14.75 4.74 15.85
CA PRO A 229 14.25 3.54 16.56
C PRO A 229 14.54 3.54 18.06
N LYS A 230 13.98 2.59 18.80
CA LYS A 230 14.13 2.55 20.27
C LYS A 230 15.59 2.39 20.69
N ARG A 231 16.15 3.39 21.39
CA ARG A 231 17.56 3.42 21.89
C ARG A 231 17.67 3.46 23.40
N GLY A 232 16.53 3.42 24.13
CA GLY A 232 16.53 3.61 25.57
C GLY A 232 16.70 5.08 26.00
N LEU A 233 16.49 6.03 25.10
CA LEU A 233 16.49 7.47 25.32
C LEU A 233 15.05 7.95 25.59
N GLY A 234 14.51 7.64 26.77
CA GLY A 234 13.15 7.99 27.15
C GLY A 234 12.99 9.45 27.62
N GLN A 235 11.75 9.82 27.99
CA GLN A 235 11.36 11.17 28.42
C GLN A 235 12.27 11.80 29.48
N LYS A 236 12.84 10.99 30.41
CA LYS A 236 13.76 11.50 31.44
C LYS A 236 15.06 12.04 30.83
N ALA A 237 15.62 11.35 29.85
CA ALA A 237 16.83 11.79 29.16
C ALA A 237 16.54 13.07 28.35
N GLU A 238 15.43 13.08 27.61
CA GLU A 238 14.99 14.25 26.86
C GLU A 238 14.78 15.47 27.76
N ALA A 239 14.05 15.32 28.88
CA ALA A 239 13.81 16.39 29.84
C ALA A 239 15.12 16.93 30.46
N THR A 240 16.10 16.05 30.73
CA THR A 240 17.41 16.45 31.27
C THR A 240 18.19 17.30 30.24
N LEU A 241 18.19 16.93 28.96
CA LEU A 241 18.82 17.70 27.90
C LEU A 241 18.11 19.01 27.63
N ALA A 242 16.76 19.02 27.66
CA ALA A 242 15.97 20.22 27.49
C ALA A 242 16.23 21.24 28.63
N ALA A 243 16.29 20.77 29.89
CA ALA A 243 16.63 21.63 31.03
C ALA A 243 18.05 22.21 30.94
N HIS A 244 19.01 21.42 30.45
CA HIS A 244 20.37 21.88 30.18
C HIS A 244 20.38 22.95 29.07
N ALA A 245 19.65 22.72 27.98
CA ALA A 245 19.53 23.67 26.88
C ALA A 245 18.95 25.01 27.37
N GLU A 246 17.87 24.98 28.15
CA GLU A 246 17.23 26.15 28.73
C GLU A 246 18.17 26.89 29.71
N GLN A 247 18.84 26.16 30.59
CA GLN A 247 19.74 26.74 31.60
C GLN A 247 20.92 27.52 30.95
N TYR A 248 21.42 27.06 29.82
CA TYR A 248 22.58 27.67 29.19
C TYR A 248 22.22 28.47 27.92
N GLY A 249 20.93 28.62 27.60
CA GLY A 249 20.47 29.38 26.42
C GLY A 249 20.94 28.81 25.11
N ILE A 250 21.04 27.48 25.00
CA ILE A 250 21.54 26.76 23.82
C ILE A 250 20.43 25.93 23.18
N SER A 251 20.63 25.45 21.95
CA SER A 251 19.68 24.56 21.30
C SER A 251 19.67 23.16 21.90
N PHE A 252 18.61 22.39 21.64
CA PHE A 252 18.52 20.99 22.05
C PHE A 252 19.61 20.14 21.35
N GLY A 253 19.96 20.48 20.11
CA GLY A 253 21.04 19.83 19.37
C GLY A 253 22.40 20.08 20.01
N GLN A 254 22.65 21.30 20.46
CA GLN A 254 23.86 21.64 21.21
C GLN A 254 23.93 20.90 22.56
N ALA A 255 22.80 20.75 23.26
CA ALA A 255 22.74 19.96 24.50
C ALA A 255 23.03 18.47 24.26
N ILE A 256 22.62 17.89 23.11
CA ILE A 256 22.98 16.53 22.69
C ILE A 256 24.50 16.44 22.52
N SER A 257 25.12 17.36 21.78
CA SER A 257 26.57 17.38 21.54
C SER A 257 27.37 17.57 22.84
N ASP A 258 26.89 18.42 23.77
CA ASP A 258 27.50 18.57 25.11
C ASP A 258 27.45 17.26 25.90
N ALA A 259 26.30 16.56 25.86
CA ALA A 259 26.14 15.26 26.53
C ALA A 259 27.03 14.17 25.88
N ALA A 260 27.29 14.27 24.58
CA ALA A 260 28.21 13.41 23.84
C ALA A 260 29.69 13.72 24.15
N GLY A 261 29.98 14.88 24.72
CA GLY A 261 31.35 15.35 25.03
C GLY A 261 32.09 15.90 23.82
N ARG A 262 31.35 16.45 22.82
CA ARG A 262 31.96 17.10 21.65
C ARG A 262 32.34 18.55 21.97
N ALA A 263 33.50 18.97 21.45
CA ALA A 263 33.88 20.38 21.43
C ALA A 263 32.99 21.15 20.43
N ARG A 264 32.54 22.33 20.81
CA ARG A 264 31.78 23.19 19.91
C ARG A 264 32.65 23.83 18.84
N PRO A 265 32.12 24.06 17.64
CA PRO A 265 32.73 24.97 16.69
C PRO A 265 32.84 26.36 17.31
N GLN A 266 33.94 27.08 16.99
CA GLN A 266 34.14 28.47 17.42
C GLN A 266 32.97 29.35 16.95
N THR A 267 32.52 30.24 17.84
CA THR A 267 31.65 31.34 17.42
C THR A 267 32.40 32.23 16.42
N PRO A 268 31.69 33.03 15.57
CA PRO A 268 32.33 33.94 14.60
C PRO A 268 33.40 34.85 15.23
N ASP A 269 33.28 35.11 16.53
CA ASP A 269 34.22 35.93 17.32
C ASP A 269 35.41 35.15 17.91
N GLY A 270 35.54 33.87 17.60
CA GLY A 270 36.68 33.02 18.04
C GLY A 270 36.64 32.61 19.50
N GLN A 271 35.63 32.91 20.27
CA GLN A 271 35.49 32.48 21.66
C GLN A 271 34.85 31.10 21.75
N ILE A 272 35.56 30.17 22.38
CA ILE A 272 35.04 28.84 22.70
C ILE A 272 34.22 28.96 23.99
N THR A 273 32.90 29.00 23.91
CA THR A 273 32.06 28.93 25.10
C THR A 273 31.88 27.46 25.48
N LEU A 274 32.68 26.99 26.44
CA LEU A 274 32.50 25.65 27.01
C LEU A 274 31.30 25.66 27.95
N THR A 275 30.22 25.02 27.58
CA THR A 275 29.17 24.68 28.54
C THR A 275 29.61 23.53 29.42
N PRO A 276 29.21 23.54 30.70
CA PRO A 276 29.52 22.41 31.59
C PRO A 276 28.94 21.10 31.04
N PRO A 277 29.52 19.95 31.37
CA PRO A 277 28.94 18.66 31.02
C PRO A 277 27.54 18.52 31.55
N VAL A 278 26.63 17.93 30.75
CA VAL A 278 25.23 17.70 31.16
C VAL A 278 25.18 16.87 32.44
N ALA A 279 24.68 17.47 33.52
CA ALA A 279 24.50 16.78 34.79
C ALA A 279 23.25 15.87 34.79
N GLY A 280 23.25 14.86 35.67
CA GLY A 280 22.06 14.00 35.87
C GLY A 280 21.82 12.90 34.84
N LEU A 281 22.66 12.76 33.80
CA LEU A 281 22.60 11.63 32.87
C LEU A 281 23.39 10.44 33.41
N ALA A 282 22.72 9.27 33.53
CA ALA A 282 23.40 8.01 33.83
C ALA A 282 24.41 7.65 32.72
N THR A 283 25.49 6.96 33.05
CA THR A 283 26.54 6.56 32.10
C THR A 283 26.00 5.83 30.88
N ARG A 284 25.07 4.88 31.09
CA ARG A 284 24.43 4.15 29.97
C ARG A 284 23.66 5.11 29.05
N THR A 285 22.91 6.04 29.62
CA THR A 285 22.14 7.04 28.84
C THR A 285 23.07 7.94 28.06
N ARG A 286 24.16 8.41 28.69
CA ARG A 286 25.18 9.23 28.01
C ARG A 286 25.82 8.49 26.83
N THR A 287 26.11 7.19 26.97
CA THR A 287 26.63 6.37 25.87
C THR A 287 25.63 6.29 24.72
N GLN A 288 24.33 6.18 25.00
CA GLN A 288 23.31 6.15 23.94
C GLN A 288 23.13 7.52 23.27
N VAL A 289 23.18 8.62 24.03
CA VAL A 289 23.19 9.98 23.46
C VAL A 289 24.40 10.18 22.54
N ARG A 290 25.58 9.73 22.97
CA ARG A 290 26.79 9.79 22.13
C ARG A 290 26.62 9.03 20.83
N ARG A 291 26.11 7.80 20.87
CA ARG A 291 25.84 7.02 19.65
C ARG A 291 24.86 7.71 18.71
N PHE A 292 23.83 8.33 19.27
CA PHE A 292 22.87 9.10 18.48
C PHE A 292 23.54 10.33 17.83
N ASP A 293 24.33 11.07 18.57
CA ASP A 293 25.09 12.21 18.05
C ASP A 293 26.14 11.77 17.00
N ASP A 294 26.81 10.61 17.20
CA ASP A 294 27.75 10.04 16.23
C ASP A 294 27.06 9.72 14.89
N ILE A 295 25.82 9.22 14.91
CA ILE A 295 25.03 8.99 13.69
C ILE A 295 24.79 10.30 12.95
N LEU A 296 24.29 11.34 13.64
CA LEU A 296 23.99 12.63 13.03
C LEU A 296 25.24 13.29 12.46
N GLU A 297 26.37 13.25 13.18
CA GLU A 297 27.63 13.80 12.70
C GLU A 297 28.21 13.03 11.51
N GLY A 298 28.04 11.71 11.48
CA GLY A 298 28.39 10.88 10.33
C GLY A 298 27.64 11.32 9.08
N LEU A 299 26.33 11.51 9.19
CA LEU A 299 25.46 11.99 8.09
C LEU A 299 25.82 13.41 7.65
N ARG A 300 26.09 14.32 8.60
CA ARG A 300 26.56 15.68 8.30
C ARG A 300 27.91 15.69 7.58
N THR A 301 28.78 14.73 7.89
CA THR A 301 30.05 14.58 7.21
C THR A 301 29.84 14.14 5.76
N GLN A 302 28.98 13.15 5.53
CA GLN A 302 28.60 12.72 4.18
C GLN A 302 28.00 13.88 3.36
N LEU A 303 27.10 14.68 3.96
CA LEU A 303 26.53 15.86 3.32
C LEU A 303 27.63 16.87 2.92
N ARG A 304 28.60 17.14 3.80
CA ARG A 304 29.73 18.03 3.51
C ARG A 304 30.67 17.48 2.43
N GLU A 305 30.77 16.19 2.30
CA GLU A 305 31.54 15.48 1.27
C GLU A 305 30.78 15.39 -0.07
N GLY A 306 29.54 15.88 -0.12
CA GLY A 306 28.75 15.98 -1.34
C GLY A 306 27.85 14.76 -1.62
N ALA A 307 27.54 13.97 -0.59
CA ALA A 307 26.57 12.90 -0.74
C ALA A 307 25.21 13.43 -1.21
N GLY A 308 24.57 12.70 -2.12
CA GLY A 308 23.25 13.03 -2.62
C GLY A 308 22.15 12.79 -1.61
N VAL A 309 20.94 13.35 -1.89
CA VAL A 309 19.80 13.26 -0.97
C VAL A 309 19.35 11.81 -0.76
N ALA A 310 19.29 11.01 -1.83
CA ALA A 310 18.92 9.59 -1.75
C ALA A 310 19.95 8.78 -0.93
N GLU A 311 21.25 9.02 -1.16
CA GLU A 311 22.33 8.38 -0.41
C GLU A 311 22.29 8.76 1.08
N LEU A 312 22.00 10.03 1.41
CA LEU A 312 21.84 10.49 2.79
C LEU A 312 20.64 9.84 3.48
N LEU A 313 19.53 9.69 2.75
CA LEU A 313 18.33 9.03 3.25
C LEU A 313 18.61 7.57 3.58
N ASP A 314 19.26 6.83 2.67
CA ASP A 314 19.65 5.43 2.90
C ASP A 314 20.59 5.32 4.09
N SER A 315 21.62 6.16 4.13
CA SER A 315 22.57 6.20 5.25
C SER A 315 21.88 6.50 6.59
N ALA A 316 20.88 7.40 6.59
CA ALA A 316 20.11 7.72 7.80
C ALA A 316 19.27 6.53 8.28
N LEU A 317 18.58 5.84 7.36
CA LEU A 317 17.74 4.68 7.66
C LEU A 317 18.56 3.47 8.15
N ASP A 318 19.72 3.23 7.53
CA ASP A 318 20.60 2.10 7.86
C ASP A 318 21.40 2.35 9.14
N THR A 319 22.12 3.48 9.25
CA THR A 319 22.97 3.76 10.41
C THR A 319 22.18 3.99 11.70
N SER A 320 20.96 4.52 11.57
CA SER A 320 20.03 4.63 12.72
C SER A 320 19.50 3.29 13.19
N GLY A 321 19.48 2.27 12.31
CA GLY A 321 18.85 0.97 12.52
C GLY A 321 17.34 0.98 12.32
N TYR A 322 16.76 2.07 11.76
CA TYR A 322 15.32 2.22 11.62
C TYR A 322 14.75 1.21 10.62
N LEU A 323 15.39 1.09 9.46
CA LEU A 323 14.97 0.13 8.43
C LEU A 323 15.16 -1.32 8.91
N ALA A 324 16.23 -1.60 9.65
CA ALA A 324 16.50 -2.92 10.21
C ALA A 324 15.43 -3.33 11.27
N GLU A 325 14.97 -2.39 12.12
CA GLU A 325 13.90 -2.63 13.10
C GLU A 325 12.59 -2.99 12.38
N LEU A 326 12.22 -2.24 11.33
CA LEU A 326 11.00 -2.50 10.56
C LEU A 326 11.05 -3.84 9.80
N ARG A 327 12.19 -4.16 9.19
CA ARG A 327 12.37 -5.44 8.45
C ARG A 327 12.39 -6.68 9.35
N ALA A 328 12.80 -6.52 10.61
CA ALA A 328 12.84 -7.61 11.59
C ALA A 328 11.49 -7.86 12.28
N SER A 329 10.49 -7.02 12.01
CA SER A 329 9.16 -7.12 12.60
C SER A 329 8.27 -8.09 11.82
N ASP A 330 7.49 -8.89 12.54
CA ASP A 330 6.45 -9.76 11.96
C ASP A 330 5.10 -9.01 11.77
N ASP A 331 5.04 -7.72 12.10
CA ASP A 331 3.83 -6.91 11.94
C ASP A 331 3.65 -6.54 10.46
N PRO A 332 2.53 -6.93 9.83
CA PRO A 332 2.23 -6.52 8.44
C PRO A 332 2.26 -5.00 8.21
N GLN A 333 1.99 -4.21 9.25
CA GLN A 333 2.08 -2.74 9.16
C GLN A 333 3.52 -2.26 8.98
N ASP A 334 4.49 -2.92 9.61
CA ASP A 334 5.90 -2.54 9.46
C ASP A 334 6.42 -2.88 8.06
N ALA A 335 5.92 -3.94 7.45
CA ALA A 335 6.19 -4.22 6.04
C ALA A 335 5.69 -3.10 5.11
N SER A 336 4.46 -2.59 5.33
CA SER A 336 3.93 -1.45 4.57
C SER A 336 4.73 -0.16 4.82
N ARG A 337 5.29 0.03 6.02
CA ARG A 337 6.19 1.16 6.31
C ARG A 337 7.50 1.06 5.52
N VAL A 338 8.05 -0.14 5.35
CA VAL A 338 9.24 -0.36 4.50
C VAL A 338 8.95 0.03 3.05
N GLU A 339 7.78 -0.33 2.52
CA GLU A 339 7.34 0.07 1.18
C GLU A 339 7.20 1.60 1.06
N ASN A 340 6.62 2.26 2.06
CA ASN A 340 6.50 3.72 2.09
C ASN A 340 7.88 4.42 2.13
N LEU A 341 8.87 3.86 2.83
CA LEU A 341 10.25 4.38 2.83
C LEU A 341 10.94 4.18 1.48
N ALA A 342 10.65 3.08 0.77
CA ALA A 342 11.11 2.87 -0.60
C ALA A 342 10.58 3.94 -1.56
N GLU A 343 9.31 4.33 -1.40
CA GLU A 343 8.72 5.42 -2.17
C GLU A 343 9.36 6.79 -1.85
N LEU A 344 9.67 7.06 -0.56
CA LEU A 344 10.39 8.28 -0.20
C LEU A 344 11.79 8.33 -0.83
N HIS A 345 12.47 7.18 -0.90
CA HIS A 345 13.76 7.06 -1.57
C HIS A 345 13.63 7.39 -3.07
N ALA A 346 12.59 6.86 -3.74
CA ALA A 346 12.33 7.19 -5.15
C ALA A 346 12.12 8.71 -5.35
N VAL A 347 11.40 9.37 -4.43
CA VAL A 347 11.27 10.86 -4.47
C VAL A 347 12.63 11.56 -4.40
N ALA A 348 13.53 11.08 -3.55
CA ALA A 348 14.86 11.67 -3.40
C ALA A 348 15.71 11.46 -4.66
N GLU A 349 15.61 10.30 -5.30
CA GLU A 349 16.28 10.01 -6.58
C GLU A 349 15.75 10.87 -7.73
N ASP A 350 14.41 10.95 -7.87
CA ASP A 350 13.76 11.78 -8.89
C ASP A 350 14.20 13.25 -8.73
N PHE A 351 14.23 13.75 -7.49
CA PHE A 351 14.72 15.10 -7.22
C PHE A 351 16.16 15.29 -7.70
N GLN A 352 17.05 14.32 -7.47
CA GLN A 352 18.45 14.41 -7.92
C GLN A 352 18.60 14.30 -9.44
N GLN A 353 17.76 13.49 -10.10
CA GLN A 353 17.77 13.39 -11.56
C GLN A 353 17.28 14.69 -12.22
N GLU A 354 16.21 15.29 -11.67
CA GLU A 354 15.69 16.57 -12.14
C GLU A 354 16.64 17.75 -11.81
N ASN A 355 17.32 17.68 -10.67
CA ASN A 355 18.21 18.70 -10.13
C ASN A 355 19.57 18.11 -9.72
N PRO A 356 20.49 17.84 -10.66
CA PRO A 356 21.77 17.18 -10.34
C PRO A 356 22.66 17.94 -9.35
N THR A 357 22.45 19.24 -9.18
CA THR A 357 23.14 20.12 -8.21
C THR A 357 22.25 20.51 -7.04
N GLY A 358 21.06 19.93 -6.95
CA GLY A 358 20.08 20.23 -5.91
C GLY A 358 20.58 19.89 -4.53
N THR A 359 20.35 20.76 -3.57
CA THR A 359 20.79 20.62 -2.17
C THR A 359 19.75 19.87 -1.32
N LEU A 360 20.18 19.37 -0.16
CA LEU A 360 19.28 18.78 0.83
C LEU A 360 18.20 19.79 1.28
N ALA A 361 18.57 21.05 1.49
CA ALA A 361 17.63 22.12 1.87
C ALA A 361 16.53 22.32 0.83
N GLU A 362 16.86 22.35 -0.46
CA GLU A 362 15.90 22.49 -1.56
C GLU A 362 14.97 21.27 -1.65
N PHE A 363 15.48 20.07 -1.42
CA PHE A 363 14.65 18.88 -1.32
C PHE A 363 13.65 18.96 -0.17
N LEU A 364 14.11 19.34 1.02
CA LEU A 364 13.27 19.49 2.21
C LEU A 364 12.23 20.60 2.05
N GLU A 365 12.56 21.69 1.37
CA GLU A 365 11.61 22.75 0.99
C GLU A 365 10.53 22.22 0.05
N ARG A 366 10.94 21.53 -1.04
CA ARG A 366 10.00 20.90 -1.99
C ARG A 366 9.01 19.97 -1.28
N VAL A 367 9.52 19.08 -0.43
CA VAL A 367 8.67 18.14 0.34
C VAL A 367 7.74 18.88 1.31
N SER A 368 8.20 19.97 1.94
CA SER A 368 7.39 20.76 2.86
C SER A 368 6.24 21.47 2.15
N LEU A 369 6.50 22.03 0.95
CA LEU A 369 5.47 22.69 0.15
C LEU A 369 4.36 21.71 -0.27
N VAL A 370 4.73 20.47 -0.63
CA VAL A 370 3.74 19.43 -0.96
C VAL A 370 2.93 19.05 0.29
N ALA A 371 3.59 18.83 1.43
CA ALA A 371 2.91 18.49 2.69
C ALA A 371 1.99 19.60 3.21
N ASP A 372 2.33 20.86 3.00
CA ASP A 372 1.53 22.02 3.44
C ASP A 372 0.33 22.26 2.51
N SER A 373 0.46 22.04 1.21
CA SER A 373 -0.67 22.09 0.26
C SER A 373 -1.75 21.07 0.59
N ASP A 374 -1.36 19.93 1.19
CA ASP A 374 -2.26 18.90 1.68
C ASP A 374 -3.18 19.37 2.83
N GLN A 375 -2.82 20.43 3.55
CA GLN A 375 -3.57 20.93 4.72
C GLN A 375 -4.59 22.03 4.37
N ILE A 376 -4.59 22.52 3.13
CA ILE A 376 -5.56 23.53 2.69
C ILE A 376 -6.94 22.85 2.67
N PRO A 377 -7.96 23.37 3.40
CA PRO A 377 -9.31 22.84 3.32
C PRO A 377 -9.81 22.97 1.88
N ASP A 378 -10.15 21.84 1.27
CA ASP A 378 -10.76 21.84 -0.05
C ASP A 378 -12.18 22.43 0.06
N ASP A 379 -12.37 23.65 -0.41
CA ASP A 379 -13.70 24.15 -0.71
C ASP A 379 -14.17 23.49 -2.01
N ASP A 380 -14.85 22.33 -1.90
CA ASP A 380 -15.25 21.50 -3.02
C ASP A 380 -16.46 22.06 -3.81
N GLY A 381 -16.94 23.24 -3.43
CA GLY A 381 -18.13 23.83 -4.05
C GLY A 381 -19.35 22.88 -4.11
N GLY A 382 -19.38 21.82 -3.25
CA GLY A 382 -20.41 20.80 -3.22
C GLY A 382 -20.26 19.70 -4.28
N GLN A 383 -19.14 19.63 -4.99
CA GLN A 383 -18.87 18.58 -6.00
C GLN A 383 -18.29 17.30 -5.39
N GLY A 384 -17.83 17.35 -4.13
CA GLY A 384 -17.18 16.25 -3.43
C GLY A 384 -15.72 16.06 -3.88
N GLN A 385 -15.05 15.07 -3.29
CA GLN A 385 -13.62 14.79 -3.49
C GLN A 385 -13.45 13.37 -4.03
N VAL A 386 -12.48 13.17 -4.93
CA VAL A 386 -12.05 11.83 -5.37
C VAL A 386 -11.57 11.04 -4.16
N THR A 387 -12.02 9.80 -4.02
CA THR A 387 -11.68 8.98 -2.87
C THR A 387 -10.52 8.04 -3.21
N LEU A 388 -9.38 8.23 -2.56
CA LEU A 388 -8.21 7.36 -2.63
C LEU A 388 -8.25 6.36 -1.47
N MET A 389 -8.12 5.05 -1.73
CA MET A 389 -8.08 4.02 -0.69
C MET A 389 -7.47 2.72 -1.15
N THR A 390 -7.04 1.89 -0.19
CA THR A 390 -6.69 0.51 -0.51
C THR A 390 -7.93 -0.31 -0.84
N VAL A 391 -7.78 -1.36 -1.67
CA VAL A 391 -8.87 -2.29 -1.99
C VAL A 391 -9.51 -2.89 -0.73
N HIS A 392 -8.70 -3.19 0.30
CA HIS A 392 -9.22 -3.70 1.59
C HIS A 392 -10.19 -2.72 2.26
N THR A 393 -9.88 -1.44 2.21
CA THR A 393 -10.72 -0.37 2.79
C THR A 393 -12.01 -0.18 1.99
N ALA A 394 -11.99 -0.51 0.70
CA ALA A 394 -13.14 -0.36 -0.20
C ALA A 394 -14.25 -1.39 0.06
N LYS A 395 -13.98 -2.47 0.82
CA LYS A 395 -15.00 -3.45 1.16
C LYS A 395 -16.20 -2.80 1.87
N GLY A 396 -17.39 -3.10 1.42
CA GLY A 396 -18.65 -2.50 1.91
C GLY A 396 -19.03 -1.16 1.27
N LEU A 397 -18.09 -0.51 0.53
CA LEU A 397 -18.35 0.72 -0.20
C LEU A 397 -18.72 0.46 -1.65
N GLU A 398 -19.22 1.49 -2.35
CA GLU A 398 -19.54 1.43 -3.79
C GLU A 398 -19.49 2.83 -4.40
N PHE A 399 -19.06 2.91 -5.66
CA PHE A 399 -18.89 4.18 -6.37
C PHE A 399 -19.37 4.07 -7.82
N PRO A 400 -19.93 5.14 -8.38
CA PRO A 400 -20.30 5.17 -9.81
C PRO A 400 -19.13 4.85 -10.73
N VAL A 401 -17.95 5.42 -10.44
CA VAL A 401 -16.73 5.26 -11.22
C VAL A 401 -15.60 4.77 -10.32
N VAL A 402 -14.94 3.69 -10.72
CA VAL A 402 -13.81 3.10 -10.00
C VAL A 402 -12.62 2.92 -10.92
N PHE A 403 -11.47 3.38 -10.47
CA PHE A 403 -10.15 3.05 -11.02
C PHE A 403 -9.46 2.05 -10.09
N VAL A 404 -8.90 0.98 -10.65
CA VAL A 404 -8.03 0.04 -9.94
C VAL A 404 -6.65 0.17 -10.56
N THR A 405 -5.69 0.73 -9.81
CA THR A 405 -4.34 1.00 -10.28
C THR A 405 -3.36 -0.07 -9.87
N GLY A 406 -2.26 -0.20 -10.60
CA GLY A 406 -1.22 -1.16 -10.29
C GLY A 406 -1.62 -2.61 -10.56
N PHE A 407 -2.35 -2.87 -11.63
CA PHE A 407 -2.82 -4.21 -11.98
C PHE A 407 -1.69 -5.02 -12.65
N GLU A 408 -0.64 -5.33 -11.85
CA GLU A 408 0.60 -6.01 -12.26
C GLU A 408 0.97 -7.12 -11.27
N ASP A 409 1.57 -8.21 -11.76
CA ASP A 409 2.17 -9.23 -10.90
C ASP A 409 3.31 -8.62 -10.08
N GLY A 410 3.25 -8.80 -8.76
CA GLY A 410 4.16 -8.17 -7.80
C GLY A 410 3.55 -6.95 -7.08
N THR A 411 2.56 -6.28 -7.70
CA THR A 411 1.78 -5.20 -7.10
C THR A 411 0.38 -5.69 -6.75
N PHE A 412 -0.38 -6.16 -7.73
CA PHE A 412 -1.70 -6.74 -7.58
C PHE A 412 -1.91 -7.88 -8.59
N PRO A 413 -1.68 -9.15 -8.21
CA PRO A 413 -1.42 -9.68 -6.85
C PRO A 413 -0.08 -9.22 -6.27
N HIS A 414 -0.05 -9.12 -4.93
CA HIS A 414 1.15 -8.70 -4.20
C HIS A 414 2.28 -9.73 -4.32
N SER A 415 3.54 -9.29 -4.37
CA SER A 415 4.72 -10.14 -4.59
C SER A 415 4.83 -11.31 -3.61
N ARG A 416 4.43 -11.12 -2.34
CA ARG A 416 4.47 -12.16 -1.29
C ARG A 416 3.53 -13.32 -1.59
N SER A 417 2.39 -13.03 -2.22
CA SER A 417 1.33 -14.02 -2.47
C SER A 417 1.54 -14.83 -3.76
N LEU A 418 2.54 -14.46 -4.59
CA LEU A 418 2.77 -15.12 -5.89
C LEU A 418 3.22 -16.58 -5.79
N ALA A 419 3.86 -16.96 -4.66
CA ALA A 419 4.43 -18.29 -4.45
C ALA A 419 3.51 -19.24 -3.65
N ASP A 420 2.42 -18.74 -3.06
CA ASP A 420 1.49 -19.51 -2.25
C ASP A 420 0.08 -19.48 -2.84
N GLU A 421 -0.46 -20.65 -3.17
CA GLU A 421 -1.78 -20.76 -3.82
C GLU A 421 -2.92 -20.23 -2.95
N ALA A 422 -2.85 -20.40 -1.64
CA ALA A 422 -3.90 -19.93 -0.73
C ALA A 422 -3.88 -18.40 -0.60
N GLU A 423 -2.69 -17.80 -0.52
CA GLU A 423 -2.53 -16.35 -0.52
C GLU A 423 -2.91 -15.75 -1.89
N LEU A 424 -2.56 -16.41 -2.99
CA LEU A 424 -2.96 -15.99 -4.33
C LEU A 424 -4.48 -16.05 -4.51
N ALA A 425 -5.14 -17.05 -3.94
CA ALA A 425 -6.60 -17.15 -3.93
C ALA A 425 -7.24 -16.02 -3.12
N GLU A 426 -6.61 -15.56 -2.03
CA GLU A 426 -7.06 -14.36 -1.28
C GLU A 426 -6.87 -13.07 -2.10
N GLU A 427 -5.75 -12.90 -2.78
CA GLU A 427 -5.52 -11.78 -3.70
C GLU A 427 -6.55 -11.73 -4.84
N ARG A 428 -6.96 -12.91 -5.34
CA ARG A 428 -8.02 -13.01 -6.35
C ARG A 428 -9.40 -12.60 -5.80
N ARG A 429 -9.70 -12.95 -4.54
CA ARG A 429 -10.90 -12.43 -3.86
C ARG A 429 -10.82 -10.92 -3.67
N LEU A 430 -9.64 -10.41 -3.39
CA LEU A 430 -9.42 -8.98 -3.28
C LEU A 430 -9.65 -8.28 -4.63
N ALA A 431 -9.18 -8.85 -5.74
CA ALA A 431 -9.48 -8.35 -7.08
C ALA A 431 -10.99 -8.38 -7.36
N TYR A 432 -11.67 -9.48 -7.05
CA TYR A 432 -13.12 -9.58 -7.16
C TYR A 432 -13.84 -8.48 -6.35
N VAL A 433 -13.39 -8.21 -5.11
CA VAL A 433 -13.92 -7.11 -4.31
C VAL A 433 -13.71 -5.78 -5.02
N ALA A 434 -12.50 -5.50 -5.54
CA ALA A 434 -12.19 -4.24 -6.22
C ALA A 434 -13.12 -3.99 -7.41
N LEU A 435 -13.24 -4.99 -8.30
CA LEU A 435 -14.09 -4.90 -9.48
C LEU A 435 -15.56 -4.64 -9.11
N THR A 436 -16.10 -5.38 -8.14
CA THR A 436 -17.50 -5.29 -7.73
C THR A 436 -17.85 -4.05 -6.89
N ARG A 437 -16.89 -3.13 -6.66
CA ARG A 437 -17.20 -1.82 -6.05
C ARG A 437 -17.70 -0.81 -7.08
N ALA A 438 -17.41 -1.01 -8.37
CA ALA A 438 -17.88 -0.15 -9.44
C ALA A 438 -19.37 -0.40 -9.73
N ARG A 439 -20.11 0.69 -9.87
CA ARG A 439 -21.52 0.65 -10.25
C ARG A 439 -21.73 0.74 -11.77
N GLU A 440 -21.06 1.69 -12.39
CA GLU A 440 -21.30 2.09 -13.77
C GLU A 440 -20.06 1.95 -14.66
N ARG A 441 -18.89 2.41 -14.17
CA ARG A 441 -17.65 2.44 -14.95
C ARG A 441 -16.49 1.88 -14.15
N LEU A 442 -15.70 1.03 -14.79
CA LEU A 442 -14.51 0.41 -14.22
C LEU A 442 -13.31 0.63 -15.13
N TYR A 443 -12.23 1.08 -14.53
CA TYR A 443 -10.93 1.32 -15.17
C TYR A 443 -9.89 0.44 -14.50
N LEU A 444 -9.10 -0.29 -15.31
CA LEU A 444 -7.98 -1.10 -14.85
C LEU A 444 -6.70 -0.53 -15.46
N THR A 445 -5.77 -0.09 -14.62
CA THR A 445 -4.54 0.50 -15.08
C THR A 445 -3.33 -0.25 -14.58
N ARG A 446 -2.25 -0.23 -15.33
CA ARG A 446 -0.95 -0.76 -14.94
C ARG A 446 0.19 0.09 -15.48
N ALA A 447 1.33 0.05 -14.81
CA ALA A 447 2.58 0.64 -15.28
C ALA A 447 3.51 -0.46 -15.84
N ALA A 448 4.22 -0.17 -16.92
CA ALA A 448 5.23 -1.08 -17.47
C ALA A 448 6.51 -1.11 -16.62
N VAL A 449 6.81 0.00 -15.92
CA VAL A 449 7.97 0.13 -15.03
C VAL A 449 7.52 0.80 -13.74
N ARG A 450 8.04 0.32 -12.61
CA ARG A 450 7.92 0.96 -11.29
C ARG A 450 9.28 1.07 -10.63
N SER A 451 9.52 2.17 -9.96
CA SER A 451 10.77 2.42 -9.24
C SER A 451 10.63 2.09 -7.75
N ALA A 452 11.61 1.37 -7.20
CA ALA A 452 11.72 1.10 -5.77
C ALA A 452 13.20 0.97 -5.38
N TRP A 453 13.63 1.66 -4.32
CA TRP A 453 15.02 1.64 -3.83
C TRP A 453 16.06 1.87 -4.94
N GLY A 454 15.85 2.87 -5.80
CA GLY A 454 16.78 3.21 -6.87
C GLY A 454 16.82 2.21 -8.04
N ALA A 455 16.01 1.20 -8.03
CA ALA A 455 15.93 0.23 -9.12
C ALA A 455 14.61 0.37 -9.88
N SER A 456 14.71 0.56 -11.19
CA SER A 456 13.56 0.48 -12.09
C SER A 456 13.24 -0.97 -12.40
N ASN A 457 12.07 -1.42 -11.97
CA ASN A 457 11.59 -2.78 -12.18
C ASN A 457 10.59 -2.84 -13.33
N VAL A 458 10.85 -3.69 -14.32
CA VAL A 458 9.88 -3.98 -15.38
C VAL A 458 8.77 -4.84 -14.79
N MET A 459 7.53 -4.37 -14.94
CA MET A 459 6.35 -5.01 -14.38
C MET A 459 5.64 -5.85 -15.45
N VAL A 460 5.26 -7.07 -15.06
CA VAL A 460 4.44 -7.96 -15.89
C VAL A 460 2.97 -7.64 -15.62
N ALA A 461 2.12 -7.70 -16.64
CA ALA A 461 0.68 -7.55 -16.47
C ALA A 461 0.16 -8.52 -15.41
N SER A 462 -0.81 -8.07 -14.60
CA SER A 462 -1.45 -8.95 -13.62
C SER A 462 -2.07 -10.16 -14.30
N ARG A 463 -1.81 -11.35 -13.78
CA ARG A 463 -2.47 -12.58 -14.23
C ARG A 463 -3.99 -12.55 -14.13
N PHE A 464 -4.53 -11.64 -13.31
CA PHE A 464 -5.97 -11.44 -13.19
C PHE A 464 -6.57 -10.73 -14.43
N LEU A 465 -5.74 -10.02 -15.23
CA LEU A 465 -6.19 -9.48 -16.52
C LEU A 465 -6.44 -10.59 -17.55
N ASP A 466 -5.62 -11.64 -17.53
CA ASP A 466 -5.78 -12.78 -18.43
C ASP A 466 -7.07 -13.58 -18.15
N ASP A 467 -7.60 -13.47 -16.94
CA ASP A 467 -8.86 -14.11 -16.56
C ASP A 467 -10.10 -13.35 -17.08
N ILE A 468 -9.95 -12.07 -17.49
CA ILE A 468 -11.05 -11.25 -17.99
C ILE A 468 -11.25 -11.48 -19.48
N PRO A 469 -12.46 -11.88 -19.94
CA PRO A 469 -12.75 -12.03 -21.36
C PRO A 469 -12.45 -10.75 -22.16
N PRO A 470 -11.68 -10.83 -23.26
CA PRO A 470 -11.24 -9.64 -24.01
C PRO A 470 -12.41 -8.79 -24.56
N GLU A 471 -13.55 -9.43 -24.86
CA GLU A 471 -14.76 -8.72 -25.33
C GLU A 471 -15.35 -7.77 -24.31
N LEU A 472 -15.06 -7.94 -23.01
CA LEU A 472 -15.48 -7.04 -21.91
C LEU A 472 -14.57 -5.84 -21.77
N MET A 473 -13.37 -5.87 -22.37
CA MET A 473 -12.35 -4.83 -22.29
C MET A 473 -12.40 -3.88 -23.49
N ARG A 474 -12.04 -2.62 -23.22
CA ARG A 474 -11.73 -1.61 -24.21
C ARG A 474 -10.41 -0.96 -23.80
N TRP A 475 -9.38 -1.17 -24.61
CA TRP A 475 -8.06 -0.60 -24.33
C TRP A 475 -7.96 0.80 -24.91
N GLU A 476 -7.66 1.80 -24.05
CA GLU A 476 -7.25 3.15 -24.48
C GLU A 476 -5.77 3.13 -24.92
N ARG A 477 -4.97 2.33 -24.21
CA ARG A 477 -3.58 2.04 -24.56
C ARG A 477 -3.26 0.62 -24.09
N GLU A 478 -2.89 -0.26 -25.04
CA GLU A 478 -2.68 -1.69 -24.77
C GLU A 478 -1.21 -2.04 -24.48
N ALA A 479 -0.27 -1.21 -24.94
CA ALA A 479 1.16 -1.45 -24.79
C ALA A 479 1.91 -0.19 -24.36
N SER A 480 3.00 -0.36 -23.61
CA SER A 480 3.91 0.74 -23.26
C SER A 480 4.67 1.25 -24.50
N SER A 481 5.27 2.43 -24.39
CA SER A 481 6.15 2.97 -25.43
C SER A 481 7.31 2.03 -25.75
N MET A 482 7.89 1.38 -24.72
CA MET A 482 8.96 0.41 -24.86
C MET A 482 8.50 -0.86 -25.59
N ASP A 483 7.33 -1.40 -25.27
CA ASP A 483 6.79 -2.59 -25.93
C ASP A 483 6.46 -2.29 -27.39
N SER A 484 5.90 -1.12 -27.67
CA SER A 484 5.58 -0.65 -29.02
C SER A 484 6.85 -0.48 -29.88
N LEU A 485 7.94 0.03 -29.30
CA LEU A 485 9.23 0.13 -29.97
C LEU A 485 9.82 -1.26 -30.26
N ARG A 486 9.77 -2.19 -29.29
CA ARG A 486 10.26 -3.57 -29.50
C ARG A 486 9.47 -4.30 -30.58
N ALA A 487 8.15 -4.16 -30.61
CA ALA A 487 7.30 -4.74 -31.66
C ALA A 487 7.62 -4.16 -33.05
N GLY A 488 7.91 -2.87 -33.16
CA GLY A 488 8.32 -2.20 -34.39
C GLY A 488 9.68 -2.67 -34.91
N TYR A 489 10.65 -2.97 -34.03
CA TYR A 489 11.97 -3.49 -34.42
C TYR A 489 11.94 -4.99 -34.76
N GLY A 490 11.05 -5.79 -34.17
CA GLY A 490 10.88 -7.21 -34.44
C GLY A 490 10.28 -7.51 -35.84
N GLY A 491 9.59 -6.55 -36.44
CA GLY A 491 9.01 -6.68 -37.79
C GLY A 491 10.01 -6.55 -38.94
N PHE A 492 11.26 -6.16 -38.70
CA PHE A 492 12.29 -5.98 -39.75
C PHE A 492 13.23 -7.20 -39.95
N SER A 493 13.04 -8.28 -39.21
CA SER A 493 13.89 -9.49 -39.27
C SER A 493 13.36 -10.60 -40.17
N GLY A 494 12.42 -10.34 -41.07
CA GLY A 494 11.80 -11.31 -41.95
C GLY A 494 11.82 -10.90 -43.40
N GLY A 495 12.99 -10.82 -44.05
CA GLY A 495 13.02 -10.47 -45.47
C GLY A 495 14.37 -10.47 -46.17
N TYR A 496 15.21 -11.48 -45.97
CA TYR A 496 16.31 -11.83 -46.90
C TYR A 496 16.34 -13.34 -47.14
N GLY A 497 15.33 -13.82 -47.86
CA GLY A 497 15.34 -15.10 -48.54
C GLY A 497 15.87 -14.91 -49.95
N GLY A 498 17.19 -14.85 -50.11
CA GLY A 498 17.86 -14.90 -51.41
C GLY A 498 17.67 -16.29 -52.03
N GLY A 499 16.83 -16.40 -53.04
CA GLY A 499 16.70 -17.60 -53.86
C GLY A 499 18.01 -17.93 -54.56
N TYR A 500 18.60 -19.06 -54.24
CA TYR A 500 19.59 -19.71 -55.07
C TYR A 500 18.85 -20.60 -56.07
N ARG A 501 18.91 -20.21 -57.36
CA ARG A 501 18.56 -21.04 -58.51
C ARG A 501 19.55 -22.20 -58.58
N GLU A 502 19.05 -23.43 -58.57
CA GLU A 502 19.72 -24.62 -59.05
C GLU A 502 19.98 -24.46 -60.54
N GLY A 503 21.26 -24.39 -60.88
CA GLY A 503 21.76 -24.64 -62.26
C GLY A 503 22.45 -25.99 -62.30
N GLY A 504 21.80 -26.97 -62.84
CA GLY A 504 22.41 -28.28 -63.13
C GLY A 504 23.46 -28.17 -64.22
N TYR A 505 24.59 -28.85 -64.07
CA TYR A 505 25.45 -29.39 -65.14
C TYR A 505 25.97 -30.73 -64.67
N GLY A 506 25.85 -31.63 -65.65
CA GLY A 506 26.08 -33.04 -65.59
C GLY A 506 27.53 -33.48 -65.60
N ASP A 507 27.61 -34.67 -65.18
CA ASP A 507 28.40 -35.82 -65.72
C ASP A 507 29.89 -35.62 -66.00
N GLY A 508 30.70 -36.48 -65.44
CA GLY A 508 32.11 -36.68 -65.78
C GLY A 508 32.82 -37.56 -64.76
N GLY A 509 32.69 -38.88 -64.91
CA GLY A 509 33.42 -39.87 -64.12
C GLY A 509 34.93 -39.91 -64.42
N TYR A 510 35.67 -40.56 -63.56
CA TYR A 510 36.91 -41.32 -63.56
C TYR A 510 37.37 -41.42 -62.09
N GLY A 511 37.56 -42.58 -61.45
CA GLY A 511 38.31 -43.75 -61.78
C GLY A 511 39.66 -43.78 -61.07
N GLY A 512 39.84 -44.71 -60.11
CA GLY A 512 41.16 -45.21 -59.70
C GLY A 512 41.62 -44.73 -58.29
N GLY A 513 41.62 -45.56 -57.28
CA GLY A 513 42.66 -46.53 -57.03
C GLY A 513 43.65 -46.07 -55.95
N TYR A 514 43.62 -46.70 -54.90
CA TYR A 514 44.42 -47.22 -53.78
C TYR A 514 43.81 -46.99 -52.44
#